data_17d46fbf9004a816507ff796dca9307d
#
_entry.id   17d46fbf9004a816507ff796dca9307d
#
_cell.length_a   1.000
_cell.length_b   1.000
_cell.length_c   1.000
_cell.angle_alpha   90.00
_cell.angle_beta   90.00
_cell.angle_gamma   90.00
#
_symmetry.space_group_name_H-M   'P 1'
#
loop_
_entity.id
_entity.type
_entity.pdbx_description
1 polymer ?
#
loop_
_entity_poly.entity_id
_entity_poly.type
_entity_poly.pdbx_seq_one_letter_code
_entity_poly.pdbx_strand_id
1 'polypeptide(L)' 'SQSEQVGLNKSVVVGKHFNVTAGDEFTITVGKSTLVMKADGSVLINGSTLDLSATGPVQINGKDVDIN' A
#
# COMPACT_ATOMS: atom_id res chain seq x y z
N SER A 1 -18.12 -5.98 -6.96
CA SER A 1 -16.66 -5.93 -7.08
C SER A 1 -16.23 -6.13 -8.53
N GLN A 2 -15.08 -5.62 -8.85
CA GLN A 2 -14.49 -5.77 -10.16
C GLN A 2 -13.18 -6.52 -10.05
N SER A 3 -12.93 -7.39 -11.01
CA SER A 3 -11.62 -8.00 -11.11
C SER A 3 -11.09 -7.76 -12.52
N GLU A 4 -9.79 -7.56 -12.59
CA GLU A 4 -9.14 -7.26 -13.84
C GLU A 4 -7.82 -7.99 -13.90
N GLN A 5 -7.55 -8.65 -15.00
CA GLN A 5 -6.29 -9.36 -15.19
C GLN A 5 -5.55 -8.76 -16.39
N VAL A 6 -4.27 -8.49 -16.18
CA VAL A 6 -3.41 -7.95 -17.21
C VAL A 6 -2.22 -8.88 -17.35
N GLY A 7 -1.97 -9.36 -18.57
CA GLY A 7 -0.93 -10.35 -18.80
C GLY A 7 0.47 -9.85 -18.57
N LEU A 8 0.82 -8.68 -19.11
CA LEU A 8 2.18 -8.19 -19.04
C LEU A 8 2.31 -6.85 -18.32
N ASN A 9 1.65 -5.82 -18.85
CA ASN A 9 1.81 -4.48 -18.32
C ASN A 9 0.48 -3.76 -18.24
N LYS A 10 0.33 -2.99 -17.18
CA LYS A 10 -0.79 -2.07 -17.08
C LYS A 10 -0.28 -0.75 -16.53
N SER A 11 -0.60 0.33 -17.21
CA SER A 11 -0.21 1.68 -16.78
C SER A 11 -1.46 2.50 -16.53
N VAL A 12 -1.43 3.27 -15.44
CA VAL A 12 -2.50 4.21 -15.12
C VAL A 12 -1.86 5.57 -14.92
N VAL A 13 -2.28 6.54 -15.75
CA VAL A 13 -1.77 7.90 -15.66
C VAL A 13 -2.94 8.82 -15.42
N VAL A 14 -2.88 9.59 -14.33
CA VAL A 14 -3.96 10.47 -13.94
C VAL A 14 -3.41 11.88 -13.80
N GLY A 15 -4.09 12.84 -14.46
CA GLY A 15 -3.59 14.21 -14.48
C GLY A 15 -3.65 14.92 -13.14
N LYS A 16 -4.71 14.73 -12.35
CA LYS A 16 -4.88 15.43 -11.09
C LYS A 16 -5.16 14.53 -9.91
N HIS A 17 -6.19 13.73 -9.97
CA HIS A 17 -6.63 12.93 -8.83
C HIS A 17 -6.92 11.50 -9.24
N PHE A 18 -6.51 10.59 -8.39
CA PHE A 18 -6.83 9.19 -8.57
C PHE A 18 -7.31 8.65 -7.23
N ASN A 19 -8.56 8.20 -7.18
CA ASN A 19 -9.17 7.73 -5.95
C ASN A 19 -9.53 6.27 -6.07
N VAL A 20 -9.19 5.50 -5.02
CA VAL A 20 -9.59 4.11 -4.92
C VAL A 20 -10.28 3.94 -3.59
N THR A 21 -11.53 3.47 -3.62
CA THR A 21 -12.31 3.25 -2.41
C THR A 21 -12.77 1.80 -2.39
N ALA A 22 -12.42 1.11 -1.33
CA ALA A 22 -12.87 -0.26 -1.11
C ALA A 22 -13.64 -0.33 0.20
N GLY A 23 -14.73 -1.09 0.20
CA GLY A 23 -15.57 -1.18 1.38
C GLY A 23 -14.96 -1.97 2.51
N ASP A 24 -14.27 -3.06 2.21
CA ASP A 24 -13.76 -3.96 3.24
C ASP A 24 -12.24 -4.03 3.25
N GLU A 25 -11.63 -4.24 2.09
CA GLU A 25 -10.20 -4.50 2.06
C GLU A 25 -9.63 -4.13 0.70
N PHE A 26 -8.43 -3.59 0.72
CA PHE A 26 -7.67 -3.30 -0.50
C PHE A 26 -6.31 -3.97 -0.36
N THR A 27 -5.94 -4.80 -1.34
CA THR A 27 -4.72 -5.58 -1.28
C THR A 27 -3.93 -5.43 -2.57
N ILE A 28 -2.63 -5.21 -2.44
CA ILE A 28 -1.70 -5.24 -3.56
C ILE A 28 -0.66 -6.31 -3.24
N THR A 29 -0.51 -7.26 -4.14
CA THR A 29 0.45 -8.35 -3.96
C THR A 29 1.38 -8.43 -5.16
N VAL A 30 2.67 -8.41 -4.89
CA VAL A 30 3.69 -8.58 -5.91
C VAL A 30 4.74 -9.53 -5.37
N GLY A 31 4.76 -10.75 -5.89
CA GLY A 31 5.69 -11.76 -5.40
C GLY A 31 5.59 -11.93 -3.88
N LYS A 32 6.64 -11.58 -3.17
CA LYS A 32 6.68 -11.72 -1.71
C LYS A 32 6.28 -10.43 -0.98
N SER A 33 5.90 -9.40 -1.72
CA SER A 33 5.56 -8.11 -1.14
C SER A 33 4.06 -7.92 -1.11
N THR A 34 3.54 -7.40 0.00
CA THR A 34 2.11 -7.13 0.12
C THR A 34 1.86 -5.80 0.81
N LEU A 35 0.80 -5.14 0.38
CA LEU A 35 0.27 -3.96 1.04
C LEU A 35 -1.22 -4.21 1.24
N VAL A 36 -1.68 -4.18 2.48
CA VAL A 36 -3.07 -4.47 2.81
C VAL A 36 -3.64 -3.35 3.65
N MET A 37 -4.81 -2.88 3.27
CA MET A 37 -5.55 -1.88 4.02
C MET A 37 -6.95 -2.42 4.29
N LYS A 38 -7.36 -2.42 5.55
CA LYS A 38 -8.63 -2.99 5.95
C LYS A 38 -9.56 -1.92 6.50
N ALA A 39 -10.86 -2.22 6.46
CA ALA A 39 -11.88 -1.28 6.90
C ALA A 39 -11.78 -0.93 8.38
N ASP A 40 -11.19 -1.79 9.20
CA ASP A 40 -11.03 -1.52 10.62
C ASP A 40 -9.89 -0.57 10.93
N GLY A 41 -9.19 -0.09 9.91
CA GLY A 41 -8.09 0.84 10.08
C GLY A 41 -6.71 0.21 10.08
N SER A 42 -6.63 -1.11 9.90
CA SER A 42 -5.34 -1.80 9.85
C SER A 42 -4.65 -1.54 8.53
N VAL A 43 -3.36 -1.25 8.60
CA VAL A 43 -2.50 -1.09 7.42
C VAL A 43 -1.28 -1.95 7.64
N LEU A 44 -1.06 -2.88 6.71
CA LEU A 44 0.05 -3.83 6.80
C LEU A 44 0.90 -3.75 5.56
N ILE A 45 2.21 -3.65 5.77
CA ILE A 45 3.18 -3.61 4.68
C ILE A 45 4.21 -4.68 4.98
N ASN A 46 4.30 -5.68 4.12
CA ASN A 46 5.22 -6.80 4.28
C ASN A 46 6.09 -6.99 3.05
N GLY A 47 7.33 -7.32 3.28
CA GLY A 47 8.27 -7.60 2.21
C GLY A 47 9.52 -8.24 2.79
N SER A 48 10.37 -8.71 1.92
CA SER A 48 11.67 -9.24 2.35
C SER A 48 12.60 -8.12 2.79
N THR A 49 12.48 -6.97 2.15
CA THR A 49 13.26 -5.79 2.48
C THR A 49 12.34 -4.57 2.38
N LEU A 50 12.41 -3.71 3.36
CA LEU A 50 11.64 -2.47 3.36
C LEU A 50 12.58 -1.30 3.48
N ASP A 51 12.52 -0.42 2.49
CA ASP A 51 13.38 0.77 2.44
C ASP A 51 12.49 2.01 2.40
N LEU A 52 12.59 2.82 3.45
CA LEU A 52 11.85 4.07 3.55
C LEU A 52 12.86 5.21 3.55
N SER A 53 12.88 5.97 2.46
CA SER A 53 13.84 7.05 2.30
C SER A 53 13.13 8.34 1.95
N ALA A 54 13.66 9.44 2.45
CA ALA A 54 13.13 10.75 2.15
C ALA A 54 14.28 11.75 2.08
N THR A 55 14.11 12.81 1.29
CA THR A 55 15.09 13.89 1.29
C THR A 55 14.84 14.87 2.44
N GLY A 56 13.66 14.81 3.03
CA GLY A 56 13.32 15.58 4.20
C GLY A 56 13.07 14.67 5.39
N PRO A 57 12.41 15.18 6.44
CA PRO A 57 12.15 14.38 7.63
C PRO A 57 11.17 13.23 7.36
N VAL A 58 11.36 12.14 8.10
CA VAL A 58 10.40 11.03 8.16
C VAL A 58 9.80 11.03 9.54
N GLN A 59 8.46 11.09 9.60
CA GLN A 59 7.75 11.12 10.86
C GLN A 59 7.00 9.81 11.08
N ILE A 60 7.22 9.22 12.24
CA ILE A 60 6.50 8.02 12.65
C ILE A 60 5.92 8.31 14.02
N ASN A 61 4.59 8.40 14.10
CA ASN A 61 3.88 8.72 15.32
C ASN A 61 2.86 7.64 15.62
N GLY A 62 2.80 7.23 16.86
CA GLY A 62 1.84 6.25 17.30
C GLY A 62 1.79 6.25 18.81
N LYS A 63 0.78 5.58 19.36
CA LYS A 63 0.71 5.41 20.80
C LYS A 63 1.92 4.62 21.28
N ASP A 64 2.25 3.57 20.55
CA ASP A 64 3.44 2.77 20.80
C ASP A 64 4.13 2.53 19.46
N VAL A 65 5.45 2.71 19.44
CA VAL A 65 6.24 2.41 18.24
C VAL A 65 7.25 1.35 18.63
N ASP A 66 7.18 0.22 17.93
CA ASP A 66 8.03 -0.93 18.21
C ASP A 66 8.92 -1.18 17.02
N ILE A 67 10.21 -1.03 17.23
CA ILE A 67 11.22 -1.27 16.21
C ILE A 67 12.15 -2.34 16.71
N ASN A 68 12.19 -3.44 15.97
CA ASN A 68 12.89 -4.62 16.39
C ASN A 68 14.27 -4.73 15.75
#